data_bc21d5d69f451abeb149dd7a533c67e2
#
_entry.id   bc21d5d69f451abeb149dd7a533c67e2
#
_cell.length_a   1.000
_cell.length_b   1.000
_cell.length_c   1.000
_cell.angle_alpha   90.00
_cell.angle_beta   90.00
_cell.angle_gamma   90.00
#
_symmetry.space_group_name_H-M   'P 1'
#
loop_
_entity.id
_entity.type
_entity.pdbx_description
1 polymer ?
#
loop_
_entity_poly.entity_id
_entity_poly.type
_entity_poly.pdbx_seq_one_letter_code
_entity_poly.pdbx_strand_id
1 'polypeptide(L)'
;MKRDLDLVREILLWATAQDNAGFNENPSLPGYTENKIAHHVHLMWQAGLVDAVDITTNASPGPEAMLSSVTWAGHDFVDAARDNTIWNKSKNKVMSSGMSFTFDLLKEFLVLAAKQQLGLP
;
A
#
# COMPACT_ATOMS: atom_id res chain seq x y z
N MET A 1 2.46 -16.06 -3.96
CA MET A 1 2.78 -14.62 -4.15
C MET A 1 2.74 -13.96 -2.77
N LYS A 2 3.89 -13.47 -2.33
CA LYS A 2 3.99 -12.79 -1.04
C LYS A 2 3.50 -11.36 -1.13
N ARG A 3 2.96 -10.85 0.00
CA ARG A 3 2.59 -9.45 0.13
C ARG A 3 3.84 -8.58 0.06
N ASP A 4 3.79 -7.58 -0.80
CA ASP A 4 4.88 -6.64 -1.05
C ASP A 4 4.42 -5.24 -0.65
N LEU A 5 4.89 -4.75 0.50
CA LEU A 5 4.45 -3.45 1.02
C LEU A 5 5.04 -2.28 0.24
N ASP A 6 6.17 -2.46 -0.44
CA ASP A 6 6.66 -1.44 -1.38
C ASP A 6 5.68 -1.26 -2.53
N LEU A 7 5.11 -2.35 -3.05
CA LEU A 7 4.11 -2.27 -4.10
C LEU A 7 2.82 -1.61 -3.61
N VAL A 8 2.38 -1.93 -2.40
CA VAL A 8 1.22 -1.26 -1.78
C VAL A 8 1.43 0.25 -1.77
N ARG A 9 2.60 0.68 -1.31
CA ARG A 9 2.98 2.09 -1.28
C ARG A 9 2.98 2.71 -2.68
N GLU A 10 3.57 2.05 -3.65
CA GLU A 10 3.64 2.54 -5.03
C GLU A 10 2.26 2.70 -5.67
N ILE A 11 1.34 1.76 -5.44
CA ILE A 11 -0.03 1.85 -5.94
C ILE A 11 -0.73 3.08 -5.34
N LEU A 12 -0.59 3.30 -4.03
CA LEU A 12 -1.20 4.45 -3.36
C LEU A 12 -0.57 5.77 -3.78
N LEU A 13 0.75 5.82 -3.97
CA LEU A 13 1.43 7.01 -4.48
C LEU A 13 0.93 7.37 -5.88
N TRP A 14 0.77 6.35 -6.75
CA TRP A 14 0.21 6.58 -8.08
C TRP A 14 -1.22 7.12 -7.98
N ALA A 15 -2.07 6.47 -7.20
CA ALA A 15 -3.48 6.83 -7.09
C ALA A 15 -3.68 8.25 -6.54
N THR A 16 -2.90 8.62 -5.52
CA THR A 16 -3.03 9.95 -4.88
C THR A 16 -2.36 11.07 -5.69
N ALA A 17 -1.56 10.73 -6.70
CA ALA A 17 -0.98 11.70 -7.62
C ALA A 17 -1.93 12.07 -8.78
N GLN A 18 -3.02 11.32 -8.96
CA GLN A 18 -3.99 11.59 -10.02
C GLN A 18 -4.92 12.73 -9.64
N ASP A 19 -5.41 13.46 -10.65
CA ASP A 19 -6.40 14.53 -10.43
C ASP A 19 -7.78 13.96 -10.10
N ASN A 20 -8.07 12.74 -10.57
CA ASN A 20 -9.34 12.09 -10.32
C ASN A 20 -9.27 11.27 -9.03
N ALA A 21 -10.35 11.27 -8.26
CA ALA A 21 -10.47 10.47 -7.05
C ALA A 21 -11.04 9.08 -7.32
N GLY A 22 -11.68 8.88 -8.47
CA GLY A 22 -12.26 7.60 -8.85
C GLY A 22 -11.52 6.98 -10.02
N PHE A 23 -11.39 5.66 -10.00
CA PHE A 23 -10.67 4.89 -11.01
C PHE A 23 -11.50 3.71 -11.47
N ASN A 24 -11.20 3.21 -12.66
CA ASN A 24 -11.66 1.93 -13.19
C ASN A 24 -10.53 1.21 -13.91
N GLU A 25 -9.32 1.39 -13.40
CA GLU A 25 -8.10 0.77 -13.92
C GLU A 25 -7.08 0.59 -12.80
N ASN A 26 -6.17 -0.34 -12.99
CA ASN A 26 -4.99 -0.48 -12.14
C ASN A 26 -3.80 0.25 -12.79
N PRO A 27 -2.87 0.78 -12.00
CA PRO A 27 -1.67 1.38 -12.56
C PRO A 27 -0.80 0.34 -13.26
N SER A 28 -0.02 0.81 -14.24
CA SER A 28 1.10 0.06 -14.80
C SER A 28 2.37 0.57 -14.12
N LEU A 29 3.07 -0.30 -13.41
CA LEU A 29 4.26 0.07 -12.63
C LEU A 29 5.46 -0.75 -13.08
N PRO A 30 6.61 -0.10 -13.37
CA PRO A 30 7.82 -0.83 -13.78
C PRO A 30 8.26 -1.86 -12.74
N GLY A 31 8.64 -3.04 -13.19
CA GLY A 31 9.10 -4.12 -12.33
C GLY A 31 8.01 -4.98 -11.72
N TYR A 32 6.74 -4.70 -11.98
CA TYR A 32 5.60 -5.47 -11.47
C TYR A 32 4.69 -5.93 -12.59
N THR A 33 4.23 -7.17 -12.51
CA THR A 33 3.27 -7.72 -13.48
C THR A 33 1.87 -7.22 -13.19
N GLU A 34 1.00 -7.23 -14.21
CA GLU A 34 -0.40 -6.87 -14.05
C GLU A 34 -1.09 -7.74 -13.00
N ASN A 35 -0.80 -9.05 -13.00
CA ASN A 35 -1.39 -9.98 -12.05
C ASN A 35 -0.98 -9.65 -10.61
N LYS A 36 0.30 -9.31 -10.41
CA LYS A 36 0.79 -8.96 -9.08
C LYS A 36 0.15 -7.68 -8.58
N ILE A 37 0.02 -6.68 -9.44
CA ILE A 37 -0.64 -5.41 -9.10
C ILE A 37 -2.11 -5.67 -8.77
N ALA A 38 -2.84 -6.40 -9.60
CA ALA A 38 -4.26 -6.70 -9.38
C ALA A 38 -4.49 -7.49 -8.09
N HIS A 39 -3.60 -8.43 -7.77
CA HIS A 39 -3.67 -9.17 -6.51
C HIS A 39 -3.43 -8.25 -5.31
N HIS A 40 -2.46 -7.34 -5.41
CA HIS A 40 -2.19 -6.40 -4.33
C HIS A 40 -3.32 -5.39 -4.13
N VAL A 41 -3.99 -4.96 -5.21
CA VAL A 41 -5.21 -4.15 -5.09
C VAL A 41 -6.30 -4.92 -4.31
N HIS A 42 -6.44 -6.21 -4.57
CA HIS A 42 -7.37 -7.06 -3.81
C HIS A 42 -7.00 -7.11 -2.32
N LEU A 43 -5.71 -7.30 -2.00
CA LEU A 43 -5.22 -7.29 -0.62
C LEU A 43 -5.46 -5.93 0.06
N MET A 44 -5.21 -4.84 -0.64
CA MET A 44 -5.43 -3.49 -0.14
C MET A 44 -6.92 -3.23 0.13
N TRP A 45 -7.78 -3.79 -0.70
CA TRP A 45 -9.23 -3.74 -0.50
C TRP A 45 -9.63 -4.48 0.78
N GLN A 46 -9.09 -5.68 1.00
CA GLN A 46 -9.31 -6.42 2.24
C GLN A 46 -8.83 -5.65 3.48
N ALA A 47 -7.73 -4.92 3.35
CA ALA A 47 -7.17 -4.12 4.44
C ALA A 47 -7.88 -2.79 4.67
N GLY A 48 -8.85 -2.44 3.81
CA GLY A 48 -9.57 -1.18 3.91
C GLY A 48 -8.81 0.05 3.42
N LEU A 49 -7.74 -0.13 2.65
CA LEU A 49 -6.94 0.98 2.11
C LEU A 49 -7.53 1.57 0.84
N VAL A 50 -8.27 0.76 0.09
CA VAL A 50 -8.91 1.17 -1.15
C VAL A 50 -10.29 0.53 -1.24
N ASP A 51 -11.15 1.12 -2.07
CA ASP A 51 -12.30 0.46 -2.62
C ASP A 51 -11.93 -0.09 -3.99
N ALA A 52 -12.48 -1.24 -4.34
CA ALA A 52 -12.14 -1.95 -5.56
C ALA A 52 -13.31 -2.79 -6.07
N VAL A 53 -13.16 -3.31 -7.27
CA VAL A 53 -14.12 -4.23 -7.89
C VAL A 53 -13.40 -5.56 -8.11
N ASP A 54 -14.02 -6.66 -7.69
CA ASP A 54 -13.48 -8.00 -7.91
C ASP A 54 -13.50 -8.32 -9.42
N ILE A 55 -12.34 -8.63 -9.97
CA ILE A 55 -12.18 -9.03 -11.37
C ILE A 55 -11.60 -10.43 -11.52
N THR A 56 -11.65 -11.22 -10.45
CA THR A 56 -11.14 -12.58 -10.45
C THR A 56 -11.90 -13.45 -11.48
N THR A 57 -11.15 -14.21 -12.27
CA THR A 57 -11.68 -15.16 -13.24
C THR A 57 -11.04 -16.54 -13.02
N ASN A 58 -11.51 -17.55 -13.75
CA ASN A 58 -10.91 -18.88 -13.69
C ASN A 58 -9.46 -18.90 -14.19
N ALA A 59 -9.07 -17.92 -15.00
CA ALA A 59 -7.71 -17.79 -15.50
C ALA A 59 -6.80 -17.00 -14.55
N SER A 60 -7.35 -16.35 -13.52
CA SER A 60 -6.58 -15.57 -12.55
C SER A 60 -5.73 -16.50 -11.67
N PRO A 61 -4.45 -16.18 -11.43
CA PRO A 61 -3.59 -16.98 -10.55
C PRO A 61 -4.00 -16.90 -9.07
N GLY A 62 -4.89 -15.99 -8.71
CA GLY A 62 -5.42 -15.80 -7.37
C GLY A 62 -6.45 -14.68 -7.38
N PRO A 63 -6.91 -14.23 -6.21
CA PRO A 63 -7.86 -13.10 -6.15
C PRO A 63 -7.25 -11.84 -6.76
N GLU A 64 -8.04 -11.18 -7.60
CA GLU A 64 -7.65 -9.96 -8.31
C GLU A 64 -8.76 -8.92 -8.23
N ALA A 65 -8.38 -7.65 -8.14
CA ALA A 65 -9.32 -6.55 -8.09
C ALA A 65 -8.82 -5.37 -8.93
N MET A 66 -9.77 -4.54 -9.33
CA MET A 66 -9.50 -3.31 -10.07
C MET A 66 -9.80 -2.13 -9.15
N LEU A 67 -8.86 -1.18 -9.08
CA LEU A 67 -8.94 -0.03 -8.19
C LEU A 67 -10.12 0.86 -8.54
N SER A 68 -10.89 1.26 -7.52
CA SER A 68 -12.00 2.21 -7.66
C SER A 68 -11.68 3.55 -6.99
N SER A 69 -11.21 3.54 -5.76
CA SER A 69 -10.84 4.76 -5.04
C SER A 69 -9.94 4.44 -3.84
N VAL A 70 -9.29 5.47 -3.32
CA VAL A 70 -8.51 5.37 -2.09
C VAL A 70 -9.41 5.77 -0.92
N THR A 71 -9.42 4.96 0.14
CA THR A 71 -10.18 5.26 1.36
C THR A 71 -9.46 6.29 2.23
N TRP A 72 -10.15 6.78 3.25
CA TRP A 72 -9.52 7.64 4.25
C TRP A 72 -8.30 6.97 4.87
N ALA A 73 -8.42 5.70 5.24
CA ALA A 73 -7.30 4.93 5.81
C ALA A 73 -6.14 4.79 4.84
N GLY A 74 -6.43 4.63 3.53
CA GLY A 74 -5.41 4.60 2.49
C GLY A 74 -4.66 5.92 2.37
N HIS A 75 -5.36 7.04 2.45
CA HIS A 75 -4.74 8.36 2.47
C HIS A 75 -3.85 8.55 3.69
N ASP A 76 -4.33 8.16 4.88
CA ASP A 76 -3.53 8.25 6.11
C ASP A 76 -2.24 7.43 5.98
N PHE A 77 -2.35 6.22 5.46
CA PHE A 77 -1.18 5.35 5.28
C PHE A 77 -0.16 5.97 4.33
N VAL A 78 -0.60 6.41 3.14
CA VAL A 78 0.34 6.92 2.14
C VAL A 78 0.94 8.27 2.56
N ASP A 79 0.19 9.09 3.27
CA ASP A 79 0.73 10.35 3.80
C ASP A 79 1.85 10.08 4.81
N ALA A 80 1.70 9.09 5.67
CA ALA A 80 2.75 8.66 6.61
C ALA A 80 3.93 7.99 5.90
N ALA A 81 3.69 7.33 4.77
CA ALA A 81 4.69 6.56 4.03
C ALA A 81 5.33 7.34 2.88
N ARG A 82 4.96 8.60 2.68
CA ARG A 82 5.37 9.38 1.50
C ARG A 82 6.86 9.70 1.48
N ASP A 83 7.46 9.99 2.64
CA ASP A 83 8.86 10.28 2.75
C ASP A 83 9.69 8.99 2.60
N ASN A 84 10.59 8.95 1.62
CA ASN A 84 11.40 7.76 1.33
C ASN A 84 12.31 7.37 2.50
N THR A 85 12.86 8.35 3.21
CA THR A 85 13.76 8.11 4.34
C THR A 85 13.00 7.47 5.49
N ILE A 86 11.84 8.03 5.84
CA ILE A 86 10.98 7.49 6.90
C ILE A 86 10.48 6.09 6.53
N TRP A 87 10.07 5.90 5.28
CA TRP A 87 9.61 4.60 4.80
C TRP A 87 10.68 3.52 4.95
N ASN A 88 11.90 3.80 4.44
CA ASN A 88 13.00 2.84 4.50
C ASN A 88 13.43 2.57 5.94
N LYS A 89 13.50 3.59 6.78
CA LYS A 89 13.81 3.42 8.20
C LYS A 89 12.80 2.52 8.91
N SER A 90 11.51 2.77 8.68
CA SER A 90 10.41 2.02 9.32
C SER A 90 10.41 0.56 8.87
N LYS A 91 10.57 0.31 7.57
CA LYS A 91 10.68 -1.04 7.01
C LYS A 91 11.87 -1.79 7.62
N ASN A 92 13.04 -1.18 7.61
CA ASN A 92 14.26 -1.82 8.10
C ASN A 92 14.15 -2.12 9.58
N LYS A 93 13.54 -1.25 10.36
CA LYS A 93 13.35 -1.47 11.80
C LYS A 93 12.44 -2.66 12.08
N VAL A 94 11.33 -2.77 11.35
CA VAL A 94 10.42 -3.91 11.49
C VAL A 94 11.10 -5.20 11.08
N MET A 95 11.81 -5.20 9.95
CA MET A 95 12.51 -6.39 9.45
C MET A 95 13.64 -6.83 10.37
N SER A 96 14.38 -5.90 10.96
CA SER A 96 15.52 -6.22 11.84
C SER A 96 15.11 -6.62 13.25
N SER A 97 13.87 -6.40 13.64
CA SER A 97 13.39 -6.72 15.00
C SER A 97 13.22 -8.22 15.23
N GLY A 98 13.26 -9.04 14.18
CA GLY A 98 12.98 -10.48 14.27
C GLY A 98 11.52 -10.80 14.52
N MET A 99 10.65 -9.82 14.58
CA MET A 99 9.21 -9.98 14.74
C MET A 99 8.54 -10.25 13.40
N SER A 100 7.37 -10.87 13.44
CA SER A 100 6.55 -11.03 12.23
C SER A 100 6.22 -9.66 11.66
N PHE A 101 6.48 -9.49 10.37
CA PHE A 101 6.19 -8.25 9.67
C PHE A 101 4.68 -8.13 9.48
N THR A 102 4.04 -7.21 10.20
CA THR A 102 2.63 -6.92 10.05
C THR A 102 2.43 -5.48 9.58
N PHE A 103 1.33 -5.29 8.86
CA PHE A 103 0.96 -3.96 8.39
C PHE A 103 0.75 -2.97 9.55
N ASP A 104 0.09 -3.43 10.61
CA ASP A 104 -0.17 -2.59 11.78
C ASP A 104 1.12 -2.16 12.48
N LEU A 105 2.09 -3.06 12.58
CA LEU A 105 3.39 -2.75 13.16
C LEU A 105 4.12 -1.70 12.33
N LEU A 106 4.10 -1.84 11.01
CA LEU A 106 4.69 -0.85 10.11
C LEU A 106 4.02 0.52 10.27
N LYS A 107 2.70 0.57 10.36
CA LYS A 107 1.95 1.82 10.59
C LYS A 107 2.39 2.50 11.89
N GLU A 108 2.56 1.75 12.97
CA GLU A 108 3.02 2.29 14.25
C GLU A 108 4.40 2.94 14.13
N PHE A 109 5.33 2.26 13.45
CA PHE A 109 6.66 2.82 13.22
C PHE A 109 6.63 4.08 12.35
N LEU A 110 5.77 4.10 11.33
CA LEU A 110 5.62 5.28 10.47
C LEU A 110 5.09 6.48 11.27
N VAL A 111 4.08 6.26 12.09
CA VAL A 111 3.52 7.31 12.94
C VAL A 111 4.56 7.82 13.94
N LEU A 112 5.31 6.92 14.57
CA LEU A 112 6.34 7.28 15.54
C LEU A 112 7.45 8.10 14.87
N ALA A 113 7.91 7.68 13.69
CA ALA A 113 8.94 8.40 12.95
C ALA A 113 8.48 9.79 12.53
N ALA A 114 7.21 9.93 12.11
CA ALA A 114 6.62 11.23 11.77
C ALA A 114 6.56 12.16 12.98
N LYS A 115 6.17 11.63 14.15
CA LYS A 115 6.16 12.40 15.39
C LYS A 115 7.54 12.89 15.78
N GLN A 116 8.55 12.03 15.67
CA GLN A 116 9.94 12.40 15.96
C GLN A 116 10.44 13.51 15.03
N GLN A 117 10.09 13.43 13.75
CA GLN A 117 10.48 14.43 12.76
C GLN A 117 9.82 15.78 13.04
N LEU A 118 8.60 15.79 13.57
CA LEU A 118 7.88 17.00 13.95
C LEU A 118 8.27 17.51 15.35
N GLY A 119 9.15 16.81 16.07
CA GLY A 119 9.53 17.16 17.44
C GLY A 119 8.46 16.86 18.48
N LEU A 120 7.49 16.00 18.15
CA LEU A 120 6.43 15.62 19.08
C LEU A 120 6.87 14.43 19.94
N PRO A 121 6.38 14.33 21.19
CA PRO A 121 6.68 13.22 22.08
C PRO A 121 6.05 11.90 21.60
#